data_d6acd51779bb5306c76caa1860dc993f
#
_entry.id   d6acd51779bb5306c76caa1860dc993f
#
_cell.length_a   1.000
_cell.length_b   1.000
_cell.length_c   1.000
_cell.angle_alpha   90.00
_cell.angle_beta   90.00
_cell.angle_gamma   90.00
#
_symmetry.space_group_name_H-M   'P 1'
#
loop_
_entity.id
_entity.type
_entity.pdbx_description
1 polymer ?
#
loop_
_entity_poly.entity_id
_entity_poly.type
_entity_poly.pdbx_seq_one_letter_code
_entity_poly.pdbx_strand_id
1 'polypeptide(L)'
;MARPRPATFDKQKVVAENRRARYDYAIETVYEAGIALTGTEVKSLRFGEGSIAESYAEVREGEIWLVNANVPEFSHGNRHNHEPKRPRKLLLSAREINKLFGAVAREGMTLVPLSVYFNARGRAKVELALAKGRKTHDKRQMIAERDANLDLRREMARRDRD
;
A
#
# COMPACT_ATOMS: atom_id res chain seq x y z
N MET A 1 -10.81 17.90 16.86
CA MET A 1 -11.10 17.50 15.47
C MET A 1 -11.19 15.99 15.37
N ALA A 2 -12.30 15.50 14.86
CA ALA A 2 -12.39 14.07 14.57
C ALA A 2 -11.38 13.70 13.46
N ARG A 3 -10.62 12.63 13.67
CA ARG A 3 -9.77 12.07 12.60
C ARG A 3 -10.69 11.72 11.42
N PRO A 4 -10.34 12.09 10.19
CA PRO A 4 -11.13 11.64 9.05
C PRO A 4 -11.19 10.12 9.06
N ARG A 5 -12.39 9.56 8.91
CA ARG A 5 -12.54 8.11 8.78
C ARG A 5 -11.73 7.67 7.57
N PRO A 6 -10.96 6.60 7.68
CA PRO A 6 -10.26 6.08 6.50
C PRO A 6 -11.30 5.80 5.41
N ALA A 7 -11.03 6.29 4.22
CA ALA A 7 -11.88 6.01 3.08
C ALA A 7 -11.99 4.48 2.91
N THR A 8 -13.20 3.98 2.87
CA THR A 8 -13.44 2.55 2.64
C THR A 8 -13.44 2.32 1.14
N PHE A 9 -12.40 1.69 0.63
CA PHE A 9 -12.30 1.34 -0.78
C PHE A 9 -12.93 -0.02 -1.04
N ASP A 10 -13.47 -0.19 -2.25
CA ASP A 10 -14.06 -1.44 -2.71
C ASP A 10 -12.96 -2.45 -3.06
N LYS A 11 -12.56 -3.26 -2.11
CA LYS A 11 -11.51 -4.27 -2.25
C LYS A 11 -12.11 -5.66 -2.39
N GLN A 12 -12.63 -5.99 -3.55
CA GLN A 12 -13.22 -7.30 -3.81
C GLN A 12 -12.20 -8.43 -3.69
N LYS A 13 -11.00 -8.22 -4.23
CA LYS A 13 -9.93 -9.22 -4.18
C LYS A 13 -8.58 -8.54 -3.95
N VAL A 14 -8.05 -8.66 -2.74
CA VAL A 14 -6.69 -8.20 -2.41
C VAL A 14 -5.68 -9.22 -2.92
N VAL A 15 -4.75 -8.78 -3.77
CA VAL A 15 -3.75 -9.64 -4.41
C VAL A 15 -2.32 -9.40 -3.91
N ALA A 16 -2.07 -8.30 -3.25
CA ALA A 16 -0.80 -8.01 -2.60
C ALA A 16 -1.03 -7.06 -1.43
N GLU A 17 -0.28 -7.22 -0.36
CA GLU A 17 -0.44 -6.43 0.84
C GLU A 17 0.91 -6.11 1.46
N ASN A 18 1.10 -4.86 1.89
CA ASN A 18 2.30 -4.42 2.59
C ASN A 18 2.02 -4.35 4.08
N ARG A 19 2.19 -5.46 4.77
CA ARG A 19 1.87 -5.61 6.19
C ARG A 19 2.76 -4.77 7.11
N ARG A 20 3.98 -4.47 6.69
CA ARG A 20 4.93 -3.69 7.48
C ARG A 20 4.78 -2.18 7.33
N ALA A 21 4.02 -1.72 6.34
CA ALA A 21 3.90 -0.30 6.05
C ALA A 21 3.43 0.52 7.26
N ARG A 22 2.44 0.05 7.98
CA ARG A 22 1.92 0.74 9.17
C ARG A 22 2.89 0.74 10.34
N TYR A 23 3.81 -0.21 10.37
CA TYR A 23 4.87 -0.29 11.35
C TYR A 23 6.04 0.65 11.02
N ASP A 24 6.45 0.67 9.76
CA ASP A 24 7.60 1.46 9.30
C ASP A 24 7.26 2.94 9.07
N TYR A 25 5.99 3.27 8.83
CA TYR A 25 5.53 4.60 8.46
C TYR A 25 4.34 5.07 9.28
N ALA A 26 4.35 6.37 9.62
CA ALA A 26 3.17 7.04 10.16
C ALA A 26 2.29 7.50 8.99
N ILE A 27 1.16 6.85 8.78
CA ILE A 27 0.27 7.11 7.67
C ILE A 27 -0.61 8.33 7.98
N GLU A 28 -0.58 9.33 7.10
CA GLU A 28 -1.37 10.54 7.23
C GLU A 28 -2.67 10.47 6.44
N THR A 29 -2.57 10.12 5.15
CA THR A 29 -3.72 10.06 4.24
C THR A 29 -3.57 8.87 3.30
N VAL A 30 -4.69 8.30 2.87
CA VAL A 30 -4.73 7.16 1.95
C VAL A 30 -5.54 7.52 0.72
N TYR A 31 -5.01 7.19 -0.46
CA TYR A 31 -5.65 7.42 -1.76
C TYR A 31 -5.86 6.10 -2.49
N GLU A 32 -6.93 6.01 -3.26
CA GLU A 32 -7.10 4.93 -4.22
C GLU A 32 -6.58 5.39 -5.58
N ALA A 33 -5.54 4.71 -6.05
CA ALA A 33 -4.96 4.97 -7.37
C ALA A 33 -5.30 3.82 -8.32
N GLY A 34 -5.52 4.15 -9.59
CA GLY A 34 -5.48 3.14 -10.64
C GLY A 34 -4.04 2.75 -10.90
N ILE A 35 -3.82 1.61 -11.54
CA ILE A 35 -2.49 1.17 -11.96
C ILE A 35 -2.52 0.68 -13.41
N ALA A 36 -1.60 1.17 -14.22
CA ALA A 36 -1.46 0.76 -15.60
C ALA A 36 -0.71 -0.57 -15.68
N LEU A 37 -1.40 -1.62 -16.06
CA LEU A 37 -0.85 -2.99 -16.13
C LEU A 37 -0.98 -3.56 -17.54
N THR A 38 -0.05 -4.45 -17.90
CA THR A 38 -0.17 -5.29 -19.10
C THR A 38 -1.09 -6.50 -18.81
N GLY A 39 -1.52 -7.19 -19.87
CA GLY A 39 -2.37 -8.38 -19.71
C GLY A 39 -1.74 -9.48 -18.88
N THR A 40 -0.44 -9.74 -19.05
CA THR A 40 0.28 -10.76 -18.28
C THR A 40 0.46 -10.37 -16.82
N GLU A 41 0.63 -9.08 -16.53
CA GLU A 41 0.67 -8.57 -15.15
C GLU A 41 -0.67 -8.77 -14.43
N VAL A 42 -1.79 -8.47 -15.09
CA VAL A 42 -3.13 -8.70 -14.54
C VAL A 42 -3.33 -10.19 -14.21
N LYS A 43 -2.98 -11.06 -15.13
CA LYS A 43 -3.10 -12.52 -14.94
C LYS A 43 -2.25 -13.01 -13.78
N SER A 44 -0.99 -12.57 -13.71
CA SER A 44 -0.09 -12.93 -12.61
C SER A 44 -0.63 -12.47 -11.25
N LEU A 45 -1.11 -11.25 -11.15
CA LEU A 45 -1.71 -10.72 -9.92
C LEU A 45 -2.96 -11.49 -9.50
N ARG A 46 -3.80 -11.92 -10.45
CA ARG A 46 -4.99 -12.71 -10.13
C ARG A 46 -4.66 -14.06 -9.51
N PHE A 47 -3.49 -14.64 -9.82
CA PHE A 47 -2.97 -15.82 -9.14
C PHE A 47 -2.37 -15.53 -7.77
N GLY A 48 -2.28 -14.26 -7.35
CA GLY A 48 -1.83 -13.88 -6.02
C GLY A 48 -0.33 -13.97 -5.77
N GLU A 49 0.48 -13.94 -6.81
CA GLU A 49 1.94 -14.08 -6.71
C GLU A 49 2.70 -12.73 -6.58
N GLY A 50 2.00 -11.61 -6.63
CA GLY A 50 2.60 -10.28 -6.54
C GLY A 50 3.08 -9.92 -5.14
N SER A 51 4.12 -9.07 -5.07
CA SER A 51 4.64 -8.53 -3.81
C SER A 51 4.93 -7.03 -3.93
N ILE A 52 4.52 -6.29 -2.91
CA ILE A 52 4.78 -4.85 -2.81
C ILE A 52 5.56 -4.48 -1.54
N ALA A 53 6.09 -5.47 -0.83
CA ALA A 53 6.74 -5.27 0.47
C ALA A 53 7.91 -4.28 0.42
N GLU A 54 8.67 -4.26 -0.67
CA GLU A 54 9.84 -3.39 -0.87
C GLU A 54 9.58 -2.28 -1.88
N SER A 55 8.32 -2.09 -2.28
CA SER A 55 7.96 -1.08 -3.26
C SER A 55 7.69 0.28 -2.62
N TYR A 56 7.78 1.29 -3.44
CA TYR A 56 7.44 2.66 -3.08
C TYR A 56 6.91 3.39 -4.31
N ALA A 57 6.30 4.54 -4.11
CA ALA A 57 5.89 5.37 -5.23
C ALA A 57 6.73 6.65 -5.25
N GLU A 58 7.00 7.15 -6.44
CA GLU A 58 7.75 8.38 -6.63
C GLU A 58 7.10 9.26 -7.68
N VAL A 59 7.35 10.56 -7.58
CA VAL A 59 6.87 11.54 -8.55
C VAL A 59 7.96 11.76 -9.60
N ARG A 60 7.63 11.51 -10.86
CA ARG A 60 8.51 11.77 -12.02
C ARG A 60 7.74 12.57 -13.06
N GLU A 61 8.24 13.72 -13.43
CA GLU A 61 7.67 14.55 -14.50
C GLU A 61 6.14 14.79 -14.39
N GLY A 62 5.69 15.07 -13.16
CA GLY A 62 4.27 15.32 -12.87
C GLY A 62 3.38 14.07 -12.84
N GLU A 63 3.98 12.90 -12.87
CA GLU A 63 3.28 11.61 -12.77
C GLU A 63 3.77 10.83 -11.57
N ILE A 64 2.95 9.91 -11.08
CA ILE A 64 3.29 9.03 -9.95
C ILE A 64 3.53 7.62 -10.47
N TRP A 65 4.68 7.05 -10.08
CA TRP A 65 5.12 5.73 -10.51
C TRP A 65 5.33 4.81 -9.30
N LEU A 66 4.79 3.61 -9.40
CA LEU A 66 5.08 2.53 -8.46
C LEU A 66 6.36 1.83 -8.89
N VAL A 67 7.37 1.86 -8.03
CA VAL A 67 8.72 1.35 -8.31
C VAL A 67 9.03 0.18 -7.38
N ASN A 68 9.73 -0.80 -7.91
CA ASN A 68 10.20 -1.98 -7.19
C ASN A 68 9.08 -2.91 -6.68
N ALA A 69 7.88 -2.81 -7.22
CA ALA A 69 6.84 -3.81 -7.01
C ALA A 69 7.15 -5.03 -7.88
N ASN A 70 7.06 -6.23 -7.29
CA ASN A 70 7.34 -7.47 -8.01
C ASN A 70 6.03 -8.13 -8.45
N VAL A 71 5.85 -8.23 -9.75
CA VAL A 71 4.78 -9.02 -10.38
C VAL A 71 5.45 -10.11 -11.19
N PRO A 72 5.49 -11.36 -10.70
CA PRO A 72 6.17 -12.45 -11.39
C PRO A 72 5.66 -12.66 -12.82
N GLU A 73 6.50 -13.19 -13.66
CA GLU A 73 6.08 -13.56 -15.01
C GLU A 73 4.93 -14.56 -14.93
N PHE A 74 3.96 -14.42 -15.82
CA PHE A 74 2.85 -15.36 -15.91
C PHE A 74 3.35 -16.66 -16.55
N SER A 75 3.27 -17.76 -15.81
CA SER A 75 3.85 -19.05 -16.19
C SER A 75 3.31 -19.63 -17.51
N HIS A 76 2.11 -19.25 -17.90
CA HIS A 76 1.48 -19.64 -19.17
C HIS A 76 1.58 -18.53 -20.23
N GLY A 77 2.33 -17.46 -19.93
CA GLY A 77 2.60 -16.37 -20.86
C GLY A 77 3.62 -16.79 -21.92
N ASN A 78 3.43 -16.25 -23.13
CA ASN A 78 4.33 -16.47 -24.26
C ASN A 78 5.56 -15.55 -24.18
N ARG A 79 6.26 -15.40 -25.33
CA ARG A 79 7.44 -14.53 -25.51
C ARG A 79 7.23 -13.07 -25.11
N HIS A 80 5.99 -12.62 -24.94
CA HIS A 80 5.61 -11.25 -24.62
C HIS A 80 5.27 -11.06 -23.14
N ASN A 81 5.90 -11.80 -22.26
CA ASN A 81 5.76 -11.61 -20.82
C ASN A 81 6.38 -10.28 -20.40
N HIS A 82 5.96 -9.78 -19.25
CA HIS A 82 6.44 -8.52 -18.71
C HIS A 82 7.70 -8.70 -17.85
N GLU A 83 8.43 -7.59 -17.65
CA GLU A 83 9.51 -7.55 -16.66
C GLU A 83 8.91 -7.49 -15.25
N PRO A 84 9.29 -8.39 -14.31
CA PRO A 84 8.70 -8.47 -12.99
C PRO A 84 8.71 -7.17 -12.17
N LYS A 85 9.80 -6.41 -12.24
CA LYS A 85 9.97 -5.15 -11.50
C LYS A 85 9.81 -3.89 -12.34
N ARG A 86 9.09 -3.98 -13.44
CA ARG A 86 8.82 -2.83 -14.30
C ARG A 86 8.16 -1.69 -13.49
N PRO A 87 8.64 -0.43 -13.62
CA PRO A 87 7.93 0.71 -13.04
C PRO A 87 6.53 0.80 -13.66
N ARG A 88 5.53 1.04 -12.81
CA ARG A 88 4.12 1.09 -13.24
C ARG A 88 3.51 2.42 -12.89
N LYS A 89 2.86 3.03 -13.87
CA LYS A 89 2.21 4.32 -13.68
C LYS A 89 0.97 4.16 -12.80
N LEU A 90 0.87 5.00 -11.78
CA LEU A 90 -0.33 5.11 -10.96
C LEU A 90 -1.23 6.22 -11.52
N LEU A 91 -2.52 5.93 -11.57
CA LEU A 91 -3.52 6.81 -12.16
C LEU A 91 -4.32 7.51 -11.05
N LEU A 92 -4.10 8.80 -10.94
CA LEU A 92 -4.76 9.68 -9.99
C LEU A 92 -5.24 10.93 -10.72
N SER A 93 -6.20 11.66 -10.12
CA SER A 93 -6.61 12.94 -10.68
C SER A 93 -5.47 13.97 -10.58
N ALA A 94 -5.47 14.95 -11.47
CA ALA A 94 -4.48 16.03 -11.45
C ALA A 94 -4.43 16.74 -10.09
N ARG A 95 -5.58 16.91 -9.46
CA ARG A 95 -5.71 17.51 -8.13
C ARG A 95 -5.01 16.69 -7.05
N GLU A 96 -5.20 15.38 -7.06
CA GLU A 96 -4.55 14.46 -6.12
C GLU A 96 -3.04 14.42 -6.34
N ILE A 97 -2.59 14.36 -7.60
CA ILE A 97 -1.16 14.38 -7.94
C ILE A 97 -0.50 15.67 -7.42
N ASN A 98 -1.14 16.81 -7.60
CA ASN A 98 -0.61 18.09 -7.12
C ASN A 98 -0.49 18.15 -5.58
N LYS A 99 -1.48 17.62 -4.88
CA LYS A 99 -1.42 17.52 -3.41
C LYS A 99 -0.28 16.63 -2.95
N LEU A 100 -0.13 15.47 -3.56
CA LEU A 100 0.92 14.51 -3.23
C LEU A 100 2.31 15.07 -3.56
N PHE A 101 2.45 15.71 -4.70
CA PHE A 101 3.70 16.38 -5.09
C PHE A 101 4.11 17.43 -4.06
N GLY A 102 3.19 18.29 -3.64
CA GLY A 102 3.45 19.31 -2.63
C GLY A 102 3.86 18.73 -1.28
N ALA A 103 3.19 17.68 -0.83
CA ALA A 103 3.51 17.03 0.44
C ALA A 103 4.89 16.34 0.41
N VAL A 104 5.23 15.67 -0.66
CA VAL A 104 6.55 15.02 -0.83
C VAL A 104 7.66 16.07 -0.90
N ALA A 105 7.47 17.13 -1.68
CA ALA A 105 8.49 18.15 -1.89
C ALA A 105 8.71 19.06 -0.66
N ARG A 106 7.63 19.47 0.00
CA ARG A 106 7.69 20.47 1.10
C ARG A 106 7.84 19.84 2.48
N GLU A 107 7.19 18.72 2.72
CA GLU A 107 7.12 18.10 4.03
C GLU A 107 8.02 16.87 4.18
N GLY A 108 8.72 16.50 3.13
CA GLY A 108 9.60 15.32 3.15
C GLY A 108 8.87 14.00 3.38
N MET A 109 7.60 13.94 2.94
CA MET A 109 6.79 12.74 3.08
C MET A 109 7.09 11.71 1.99
N THR A 110 6.69 10.50 2.22
CA THR A 110 6.92 9.36 1.31
C THR A 110 5.58 8.78 0.86
N LEU A 111 5.54 8.27 -0.34
CA LEU A 111 4.39 7.56 -0.89
C LEU A 111 4.65 6.05 -0.80
N VAL A 112 3.79 5.33 -0.08
CA VAL A 112 3.94 3.91 0.19
C VAL A 112 2.67 3.17 -0.21
N PRO A 113 2.77 2.11 -1.04
CA PRO A 113 1.60 1.28 -1.32
C PRO A 113 1.28 0.40 -0.11
N LEU A 114 0.01 0.35 0.26
CA LEU A 114 -0.48 -0.50 1.35
C LEU A 114 -1.02 -1.82 0.84
N SER A 115 -1.74 -1.80 -0.27
CA SER A 115 -2.30 -2.99 -0.89
C SER A 115 -2.52 -2.79 -2.38
N VAL A 116 -2.57 -3.91 -3.10
CA VAL A 116 -3.03 -3.97 -4.49
C VAL A 116 -4.24 -4.88 -4.52
N TYR A 117 -5.30 -4.47 -5.17
CA TYR A 117 -6.56 -5.21 -5.19
C TYR A 117 -7.32 -4.99 -6.49
N PHE A 118 -8.28 -5.87 -6.76
CA PHE A 118 -9.26 -5.70 -7.83
C PHE A 118 -10.59 -5.26 -7.21
N ASN A 119 -11.22 -4.24 -7.80
CA ASN A 119 -12.54 -3.77 -7.37
C ASN A 119 -13.66 -4.62 -8.00
N ALA A 120 -14.93 -4.30 -7.70
CA ALA A 120 -16.09 -5.01 -8.21
C ALA A 120 -16.19 -4.99 -9.74
N ARG A 121 -15.59 -4.01 -10.40
CA ARG A 121 -15.52 -3.91 -11.86
C ARG A 121 -14.33 -4.68 -12.47
N GLY A 122 -13.55 -5.38 -11.65
CA GLY A 122 -12.37 -6.11 -12.09
C GLY A 122 -11.17 -5.25 -12.45
N ARG A 123 -11.16 -3.99 -12.05
CA ARG A 123 -10.04 -3.07 -12.28
C ARG A 123 -9.03 -3.15 -11.15
N ALA A 124 -7.74 -3.20 -11.50
CA ALA A 124 -6.67 -3.17 -10.53
C ALA A 124 -6.52 -1.77 -9.91
N LYS A 125 -6.45 -1.74 -8.60
CA LYS A 125 -6.29 -0.52 -7.80
C LYS A 125 -5.17 -0.68 -6.79
N VAL A 126 -4.56 0.43 -6.40
CA VAL A 126 -3.54 0.48 -5.36
C VAL A 126 -4.02 1.42 -4.25
N GLU A 127 -3.99 0.93 -3.03
CA GLU A 127 -4.18 1.77 -1.84
C GLU A 127 -2.84 2.44 -1.55
N LEU A 128 -2.74 3.73 -1.86
CA LEU A 128 -1.51 4.53 -1.76
C LEU A 128 -1.56 5.44 -0.54
N ALA A 129 -0.57 5.31 0.34
CA ALA A 129 -0.47 6.12 1.55
C ALA A 129 0.53 7.24 1.40
N LEU A 130 0.14 8.42 1.87
CA LEU A 130 1.04 9.52 2.14
C LEU A 130 1.49 9.40 3.59
N ALA A 131 2.80 9.22 3.82
CA ALA A 131 3.33 8.82 5.12
C ALA A 131 4.69 9.42 5.44
N LYS A 132 5.04 9.41 6.72
CA LYS A 132 6.39 9.74 7.21
C LYS A 132 7.06 8.48 7.75
N GLY A 133 8.36 8.33 7.47
CA GLY A 133 9.15 7.26 8.08
C GLY A 133 9.18 7.42 9.60
N ARG A 134 8.98 6.31 10.33
CA ARG A 134 9.09 6.30 11.78
C ARG A 134 10.55 6.18 12.21
N LYS A 135 10.94 6.94 13.23
CA LYS A 135 12.24 6.78 13.86
C LYS A 135 12.26 5.51 14.70
N THR A 136 13.45 4.96 14.97
CA THR A 136 13.60 3.72 15.71
C THR A 136 12.90 3.72 17.08
N HIS A 137 12.93 4.84 17.80
CA HIS A 137 12.26 4.93 19.10
C HIS A 137 10.73 4.92 18.99
N ASP A 138 10.18 5.51 17.91
CA ASP A 138 8.74 5.49 17.65
C ASP A 138 8.26 4.06 17.37
N LYS A 139 9.06 3.29 16.65
CA LYS A 139 8.78 1.87 16.39
C LYS A 139 8.79 1.04 17.66
N ARG A 140 9.75 1.26 18.55
CA ARG A 140 9.82 0.60 19.87
C ARG A 140 8.61 0.93 20.72
N GLN A 141 8.20 2.20 20.74
CA GLN A 141 7.02 2.63 21.49
C GLN A 141 5.75 1.95 20.97
N MET A 142 5.57 1.85 19.66
CA MET A 142 4.45 1.14 19.06
C MET A 142 4.39 -0.33 19.46
N ILE A 143 5.53 -1.00 19.48
CA ILE A 143 5.61 -2.41 19.90
C ILE A 143 5.22 -2.53 21.36
N ALA A 144 5.74 -1.68 22.23
CA ALA A 144 5.44 -1.67 23.65
C ALA A 144 3.93 -1.45 23.92
N GLU A 145 3.30 -0.50 23.22
CA GLU A 145 1.87 -0.25 23.33
C GLU A 145 1.04 -1.44 22.85
N ARG A 146 1.44 -2.07 21.75
CA ARG A 146 0.78 -3.24 21.21
C ARG A 146 0.85 -4.41 22.18
N ASP A 147 2.02 -4.67 22.76
CA ASP A 147 2.24 -5.75 23.70
C ASP A 147 1.45 -5.50 25.00
N ALA A 148 1.45 -4.28 25.52
CA ALA A 148 0.65 -3.89 26.68
C ALA A 148 -0.84 -4.12 26.46
N ASN A 149 -1.35 -3.76 25.29
CA ASN A 149 -2.75 -3.96 24.92
C ASN A 149 -3.11 -5.45 24.81
N LEU A 150 -2.22 -6.27 24.29
CA LEU A 150 -2.42 -7.72 24.21
C LEU A 150 -2.47 -8.35 25.61
N ASP A 151 -1.59 -7.96 26.50
CA ASP A 151 -1.56 -8.45 27.88
C ASP A 151 -2.83 -8.05 28.64
N LEU A 152 -3.28 -6.83 28.46
CA LEU A 152 -4.54 -6.34 29.05
C LEU A 152 -5.75 -7.15 28.57
N ARG A 153 -5.82 -7.45 27.28
CA ARG A 153 -6.89 -8.30 26.72
C ARG A 153 -6.85 -9.72 27.28
N ARG A 154 -5.67 -10.28 27.46
CA ARG A 154 -5.50 -11.61 28.06
C ARG A 154 -5.97 -11.66 29.52
N GLU A 155 -5.66 -10.64 30.30
CA GLU A 155 -6.15 -10.51 31.67
C GLU A 155 -7.66 -10.40 31.76
N MET A 156 -8.26 -9.56 30.92
CA MET A 156 -9.71 -9.42 30.84
C MET A 156 -10.39 -10.74 30.48
N ALA A 157 -9.85 -11.46 29.51
CA ALA A 157 -10.37 -12.77 29.10
C ALA A 157 -10.26 -13.83 30.21
N ARG A 158 -9.27 -13.75 31.10
CA ARG A 158 -9.16 -14.62 32.27
C ARG A 158 -10.21 -14.31 33.32
N ARG A 159 -10.46 -13.03 33.59
CA ARG A 159 -11.48 -12.61 34.57
C ARG A 159 -12.88 -13.03 34.16
N ASP A 160 -13.19 -13.01 32.89
CA ASP A 160 -14.50 -13.41 32.35
C ASP A 160 -14.73 -14.94 32.41
N ARG A 161 -13.68 -15.74 32.67
CA ARG A 161 -13.77 -17.20 32.77
C ARG A 161 -13.89 -17.69 34.22
N ASP A 162 -13.53 -16.86 35.18
CA ASP A 162 -13.65 -17.14 36.61
C ASP A 162 -15.00 -16.62 37.14
#